data_428099258ce518f6b62768ccfa1a1720
#
_entry.id   428099258ce518f6b62768ccfa1a1720
#
_cell.length_a   1.000
_cell.length_b   1.000
_cell.length_c   1.000
_cell.angle_alpha   90.00
_cell.angle_beta   90.00
_cell.angle_gamma   90.00
#
_symmetry.space_group_name_H-M   'P 1'
#
loop_
_entity.id
_entity.type
_entity.pdbx_description
1 polymer ?
#
loop_
_entity_poly.entity_id
_entity_poly.type
_entity_poly.pdbx_seq_one_letter_code
_entity_poly.pdbx_strand_id
1 'polypeptide(L)'
;MSQTSTVAVIDYGMGNLRSVSQAVQHAAQGLNLNVVVTNDPGVVHAAERVVLPGQGAMRDCMRELREAHGGGLLGAVLDAAGKKPLMGVCVGMQMLLDHSEEQDTPGLGLIPGRVVKFRLDGLTQPDGSRYKVPQMGWNRVHQPRHPGLHGGKPHPVWDGIEQDSYFYFVHSYHAVVENPQHSAGETEYGLRFTCAVARDNIFATQFHPEKSAEHGLALYRNFLTWQP
;
A
#
# COMPACT_ATOMS: atom_id res chain seq x y z
N MET A 1 -17.21 -7.23 -28.38
CA MET A 1 -17.01 -6.09 -27.47
C MET A 1 -16.16 -6.60 -26.32
N SER A 2 -14.94 -6.08 -26.12
CA SER A 2 -14.13 -6.49 -24.98
C SER A 2 -14.84 -6.02 -23.70
N GLN A 3 -15.05 -6.95 -22.78
CA GLN A 3 -15.64 -6.65 -21.48
C GLN A 3 -14.74 -5.67 -20.75
N THR A 4 -15.28 -4.57 -20.22
CA THR A 4 -14.52 -3.60 -19.44
C THR A 4 -14.15 -4.23 -18.10
N SER A 5 -12.87 -4.29 -17.81
CA SER A 5 -12.37 -4.85 -16.55
C SER A 5 -12.61 -3.91 -15.37
N THR A 6 -12.89 -4.46 -14.20
CA THR A 6 -13.20 -3.67 -13.00
C THR A 6 -12.02 -3.62 -12.03
N VAL A 7 -11.76 -2.43 -11.50
CA VAL A 7 -10.87 -2.19 -10.36
C VAL A 7 -11.73 -1.83 -9.16
N ALA A 8 -11.70 -2.63 -8.09
CA ALA A 8 -12.44 -2.37 -6.87
C ALA A 8 -11.56 -1.58 -5.88
N VAL A 9 -12.01 -0.40 -5.49
CA VAL A 9 -11.47 0.35 -4.34
C VAL A 9 -12.34 0.02 -3.14
N ILE A 10 -11.77 -0.61 -2.13
CA ILE A 10 -12.51 -1.14 -1.00
C ILE A 10 -12.97 -0.02 -0.07
N ASP A 11 -14.29 0.04 0.18
CA ASP A 11 -14.92 0.92 1.16
C ASP A 11 -15.41 0.10 2.36
N TYR A 12 -14.62 0.10 3.42
CA TYR A 12 -15.01 -0.48 4.71
C TYR A 12 -15.24 0.59 5.78
N GLY A 13 -15.55 1.82 5.35
CA GLY A 13 -15.81 2.96 6.26
C GLY A 13 -14.56 3.71 6.71
N MET A 14 -13.36 3.26 6.34
CA MET A 14 -12.08 3.86 6.73
C MET A 14 -11.23 4.15 5.49
N GLY A 15 -10.45 5.24 5.55
CA GLY A 15 -9.51 5.60 4.50
C GLY A 15 -9.87 6.87 3.74
N ASN A 16 -8.89 7.40 2.99
CA ASN A 16 -9.07 8.56 2.12
C ASN A 16 -9.66 8.13 0.76
N LEU A 17 -10.85 7.52 0.81
CA LEU A 17 -11.51 6.88 -0.33
C LEU A 17 -11.63 7.80 -1.53
N ARG A 18 -12.05 9.07 -1.29
CA ARG A 18 -12.25 10.03 -2.38
C ARG A 18 -10.96 10.31 -3.14
N SER A 19 -9.89 10.64 -2.43
CA SER A 19 -8.61 10.95 -3.08
C SER A 19 -7.99 9.75 -3.75
N VAL A 20 -8.05 8.57 -3.11
CA VAL A 20 -7.55 7.32 -3.69
C VAL A 20 -8.34 6.96 -4.95
N SER A 21 -9.69 6.96 -4.89
CA SER A 21 -10.51 6.61 -6.06
C SER A 21 -10.31 7.58 -7.22
N GLN A 22 -10.22 8.89 -6.96
CA GLN A 22 -9.95 9.88 -7.99
C GLN A 22 -8.56 9.70 -8.63
N ALA A 23 -7.53 9.40 -7.84
CA ALA A 23 -6.19 9.15 -8.37
C ALA A 23 -6.15 7.86 -9.21
N VAL A 24 -6.80 6.79 -8.75
CA VAL A 24 -6.92 5.53 -9.51
C VAL A 24 -7.71 5.74 -10.80
N GLN A 25 -8.84 6.49 -10.75
CA GLN A 25 -9.62 6.84 -11.94
C GLN A 25 -8.80 7.66 -12.94
N HIS A 26 -8.02 8.63 -12.45
CA HIS A 26 -7.15 9.41 -13.32
C HIS A 26 -6.05 8.53 -13.96
N ALA A 27 -5.42 7.67 -13.19
CA ALA A 27 -4.41 6.74 -13.70
C ALA A 27 -4.99 5.70 -14.69
N ALA A 28 -6.29 5.39 -14.59
CA ALA A 28 -7.00 4.46 -15.48
C ALA A 28 -7.40 5.11 -16.83
N GLN A 29 -7.25 6.43 -17.00
CA GLN A 29 -7.62 7.11 -18.25
C GLN A 29 -6.89 6.49 -19.45
N GLY A 30 -7.64 6.16 -20.50
CA GLY A 30 -7.14 5.49 -21.70
C GLY A 30 -6.90 3.98 -21.53
N LEU A 31 -7.14 3.40 -20.36
CA LEU A 31 -7.21 1.97 -20.14
C LEU A 31 -8.68 1.52 -20.18
N ASN A 32 -8.94 0.30 -20.64
CA ASN A 32 -10.30 -0.25 -20.63
C ASN A 32 -10.66 -0.79 -19.24
N LEU A 33 -10.64 0.12 -18.24
CA LEU A 33 -10.87 -0.19 -16.82
C LEU A 33 -11.99 0.68 -16.25
N ASN A 34 -12.87 0.06 -15.47
CA ASN A 34 -13.90 0.74 -14.67
C ASN A 34 -13.48 0.71 -13.20
N VAL A 35 -13.33 1.87 -12.57
CA VAL A 35 -12.94 2.00 -11.15
C VAL A 35 -14.20 2.19 -10.32
N VAL A 36 -14.45 1.26 -9.41
CA VAL A 36 -15.64 1.23 -8.55
C VAL A 36 -15.21 1.28 -7.09
N VAL A 37 -15.74 2.24 -6.33
CA VAL A 37 -15.67 2.24 -4.86
C VAL A 37 -16.79 1.36 -4.35
N THR A 38 -16.47 0.34 -3.56
CA THR A 38 -17.45 -0.67 -3.17
C THR A 38 -17.16 -1.28 -1.80
N ASN A 39 -18.23 -1.60 -1.10
CA ASN A 39 -18.22 -2.48 0.08
C ASN A 39 -18.88 -3.84 -0.22
N ASP A 40 -19.38 -4.07 -1.43
CA ASP A 40 -20.04 -5.32 -1.82
C ASP A 40 -19.00 -6.41 -2.11
N PRO A 41 -18.96 -7.51 -1.33
CA PRO A 41 -18.09 -8.65 -1.58
C PRO A 41 -18.23 -9.25 -3.00
N GLY A 42 -19.43 -9.24 -3.57
CA GLY A 42 -19.66 -9.76 -4.92
C GLY A 42 -18.96 -8.93 -5.99
N VAL A 43 -18.96 -7.60 -5.84
CA VAL A 43 -18.21 -6.69 -6.74
C VAL A 43 -16.70 -6.89 -6.59
N VAL A 44 -16.20 -7.09 -5.36
CA VAL A 44 -14.77 -7.39 -5.11
C VAL A 44 -14.36 -8.72 -5.73
N HIS A 45 -15.19 -9.76 -5.60
CA HIS A 45 -14.94 -11.05 -6.25
C HIS A 45 -14.95 -10.97 -7.78
N ALA A 46 -15.80 -10.14 -8.35
CA ALA A 46 -15.87 -9.95 -9.80
C ALA A 46 -14.77 -9.04 -10.36
N ALA A 47 -14.15 -8.19 -9.54
CA ALA A 47 -13.11 -7.28 -9.96
C ALA A 47 -11.84 -8.02 -10.36
N GLU A 48 -11.08 -7.46 -11.31
CA GLU A 48 -9.78 -8.00 -11.74
C GLU A 48 -8.62 -7.49 -10.89
N ARG A 49 -8.79 -6.35 -10.24
CA ARG A 49 -7.79 -5.71 -9.36
C ARG A 49 -8.47 -5.13 -8.15
N VAL A 50 -7.75 -5.10 -7.04
CA VAL A 50 -8.26 -4.56 -5.78
C VAL A 50 -7.29 -3.53 -5.21
N VAL A 51 -7.83 -2.41 -4.75
CA VAL A 51 -7.11 -1.40 -3.97
C VAL A 51 -7.71 -1.37 -2.57
N LEU A 52 -6.87 -1.61 -1.57
CA LEU A 52 -7.21 -1.58 -0.14
C LEU A 52 -6.60 -0.32 0.48
N PRO A 53 -7.33 0.79 0.53
CA PRO A 53 -6.87 1.98 1.25
C PRO A 53 -7.01 1.77 2.76
N GLY A 54 -6.29 2.57 3.55
CA GLY A 54 -6.48 2.62 4.99
C GLY A 54 -5.98 3.94 5.57
N GLN A 55 -6.67 4.42 6.61
CA GLN A 55 -6.31 5.65 7.31
C GLN A 55 -6.75 5.56 8.77
N GLY A 56 -6.01 6.22 9.66
CA GLY A 56 -6.27 6.17 11.09
C GLY A 56 -5.51 5.03 11.77
N ALA A 57 -6.05 4.49 12.86
CA ALA A 57 -5.43 3.39 13.58
C ALA A 57 -5.68 2.05 12.88
N MET A 58 -4.63 1.21 12.80
CA MET A 58 -4.73 -0.11 12.17
C MET A 58 -5.81 -0.97 12.83
N ARG A 59 -5.96 -0.90 14.17
CA ARG A 59 -6.99 -1.63 14.90
C ARG A 59 -8.40 -1.31 14.40
N ASP A 60 -8.69 -0.03 14.18
CA ASP A 60 -10.02 0.38 13.71
C ASP A 60 -10.24 -0.09 12.26
N CYS A 61 -9.25 0.05 11.38
CA CYS A 61 -9.31 -0.47 10.03
C CYS A 61 -9.57 -1.98 10.00
N MET A 62 -8.87 -2.75 10.82
CA MET A 62 -9.04 -4.20 10.92
C MET A 62 -10.42 -4.58 11.47
N ARG A 63 -10.94 -3.84 12.45
CA ARG A 63 -12.29 -4.06 12.99
C ARG A 63 -13.34 -3.82 11.92
N GLU A 64 -13.33 -2.64 11.31
CA GLU A 64 -14.32 -2.27 10.28
C GLU A 64 -14.29 -3.26 9.09
N LEU A 65 -13.10 -3.65 8.62
CA LEU A 65 -12.99 -4.64 7.55
C LEU A 65 -13.55 -6.01 7.95
N ARG A 66 -13.34 -6.44 9.21
CA ARG A 66 -13.85 -7.72 9.72
C ARG A 66 -15.36 -7.72 9.91
N GLU A 67 -15.94 -6.58 10.29
CA GLU A 67 -17.37 -6.47 10.58
C GLU A 67 -18.19 -6.18 9.31
N ALA A 68 -17.59 -5.58 8.30
CA ALA A 68 -18.26 -5.26 7.05
C ALA A 68 -18.91 -6.49 6.41
N HIS A 69 -20.19 -6.41 6.13
CA HIS A 69 -21.02 -7.49 5.58
C HIS A 69 -20.90 -8.82 6.35
N GLY A 70 -20.81 -8.76 7.69
CA GLY A 70 -20.68 -9.95 8.52
C GLY A 70 -19.44 -10.80 8.22
N GLY A 71 -18.34 -10.13 7.83
CA GLY A 71 -17.07 -10.76 7.45
C GLY A 71 -16.94 -11.07 5.96
N GLY A 72 -17.97 -10.89 5.17
CA GLY A 72 -17.95 -11.18 3.73
C GLY A 72 -16.95 -10.32 2.97
N LEU A 73 -16.80 -9.05 3.36
CA LEU A 73 -15.83 -8.16 2.71
C LEU A 73 -14.39 -8.57 2.98
N LEU A 74 -14.07 -8.95 4.23
CA LEU A 74 -12.76 -9.51 4.56
C LEU A 74 -12.48 -10.77 3.74
N GLY A 75 -13.44 -11.70 3.65
CA GLY A 75 -13.30 -12.92 2.84
C GLY A 75 -12.98 -12.59 1.38
N ALA A 76 -13.67 -11.61 0.79
CA ALA A 76 -13.43 -11.18 -0.59
C ALA A 76 -12.04 -10.56 -0.78
N VAL A 77 -11.54 -9.78 0.19
CA VAL A 77 -10.18 -9.21 0.17
C VAL A 77 -9.11 -10.31 0.26
N LEU A 78 -9.30 -11.29 1.15
CA LEU A 78 -8.38 -12.43 1.28
C LEU A 78 -8.35 -13.30 0.02
N ASP A 79 -9.50 -13.57 -0.58
CA ASP A 79 -9.59 -14.28 -1.85
C ASP A 79 -8.90 -13.52 -2.99
N ALA A 80 -9.08 -12.19 -3.03
CA ALA A 80 -8.39 -11.34 -3.99
C ALA A 80 -6.88 -11.39 -3.81
N ALA A 81 -6.40 -11.31 -2.58
CA ALA A 81 -4.98 -11.39 -2.25
C ALA A 81 -4.31 -12.69 -2.73
N GLY A 82 -5.05 -13.77 -2.86
CA GLY A 82 -4.54 -15.05 -3.37
C GLY A 82 -4.65 -15.23 -4.88
N LYS A 83 -5.31 -14.32 -5.62
CA LYS A 83 -5.71 -14.62 -7.01
C LYS A 83 -5.49 -13.49 -8.01
N LYS A 84 -5.42 -12.24 -7.56
CA LYS A 84 -5.42 -11.08 -8.45
C LYS A 84 -4.58 -9.93 -7.88
N PRO A 85 -4.12 -8.98 -8.70
CA PRO A 85 -3.35 -7.85 -8.22
C PRO A 85 -4.08 -7.10 -7.12
N LEU A 86 -3.43 -6.97 -5.95
CA LEU A 86 -3.93 -6.24 -4.79
C LEU A 86 -2.93 -5.17 -4.39
N MET A 87 -3.42 -3.94 -4.19
CA MET A 87 -2.61 -2.82 -3.73
C MET A 87 -3.10 -2.30 -2.38
N GLY A 88 -2.24 -2.39 -1.35
CA GLY A 88 -2.47 -1.73 -0.06
C GLY A 88 -1.90 -0.32 -0.03
N VAL A 89 -2.63 0.65 0.57
CA VAL A 89 -2.17 2.05 0.68
C VAL A 89 -2.21 2.50 2.14
N CYS A 90 -1.08 2.99 2.63
CA CYS A 90 -0.85 3.49 3.98
C CYS A 90 -1.20 2.42 5.04
N VAL A 91 -2.24 2.61 5.87
CA VAL A 91 -2.69 1.58 6.82
C VAL A 91 -3.12 0.31 6.09
N GLY A 92 -3.62 0.42 4.85
CA GLY A 92 -3.90 -0.76 4.01
C GLY A 92 -2.67 -1.63 3.76
N MET A 93 -1.46 -1.06 3.64
CA MET A 93 -0.22 -1.84 3.64
C MET A 93 0.05 -2.49 4.99
N GLN A 94 -0.13 -1.75 6.08
CA GLN A 94 0.12 -2.25 7.43
C GLN A 94 -0.77 -3.46 7.78
N MET A 95 -2.04 -3.43 7.34
CA MET A 95 -2.99 -4.52 7.53
C MET A 95 -2.54 -5.84 6.88
N LEU A 96 -1.70 -5.80 5.84
CA LEU A 96 -1.23 -7.01 5.14
C LEU A 96 -0.18 -7.80 5.93
N LEU A 97 0.48 -7.18 6.92
CA LEU A 97 1.49 -7.83 7.75
C LEU A 97 0.83 -8.69 8.84
N ASP A 98 1.64 -9.41 9.62
CA ASP A 98 1.15 -10.33 10.65
C ASP A 98 0.58 -9.58 11.86
N HIS A 99 1.25 -8.50 12.28
CA HIS A 99 0.95 -7.84 13.55
C HIS A 99 1.45 -6.40 13.60
N SER A 100 0.78 -5.56 14.37
CA SER A 100 1.19 -4.17 14.67
C SER A 100 1.34 -3.93 16.16
N GLU A 101 2.41 -3.22 16.54
CA GLU A 101 2.57 -2.68 17.90
C GLU A 101 1.48 -1.65 18.24
N GLU A 102 0.80 -1.07 17.24
CA GLU A 102 -0.29 -0.15 17.46
C GLU A 102 -1.48 -0.88 18.09
N GLN A 103 -1.64 -0.69 19.40
CA GLN A 103 -2.70 -1.30 20.21
C GLN A 103 -2.72 -2.83 20.11
N ASP A 104 -1.56 -3.47 19.94
CA ASP A 104 -1.40 -4.94 19.89
C ASP A 104 -2.37 -5.59 18.89
N THR A 105 -2.31 -5.13 17.61
CA THR A 105 -3.32 -5.44 16.60
C THR A 105 -2.85 -6.53 15.64
N PRO A 106 -3.57 -7.68 15.56
CA PRO A 106 -3.32 -8.69 14.53
C PRO A 106 -3.66 -8.17 13.13
N GLY A 107 -2.76 -8.40 12.16
CA GLY A 107 -2.98 -8.12 10.75
C GLY A 107 -3.64 -9.28 9.98
N LEU A 108 -3.48 -9.26 8.66
CA LEU A 108 -4.03 -10.27 7.75
C LEU A 108 -3.05 -11.44 7.51
N GLY A 109 -1.77 -11.30 7.87
CA GLY A 109 -0.77 -12.35 7.71
C GLY A 109 -0.43 -12.70 6.26
N LEU A 110 -0.62 -11.78 5.34
CA LEU A 110 -0.37 -12.00 3.91
C LEU A 110 1.09 -11.78 3.53
N ILE A 111 1.79 -10.93 4.27
CA ILE A 111 3.22 -10.66 4.11
C ILE A 111 3.88 -10.84 5.49
N PRO A 112 4.79 -11.83 5.67
CA PRO A 112 5.47 -12.06 6.93
C PRO A 112 6.23 -10.83 7.41
N GLY A 113 5.91 -10.38 8.62
CA GLY A 113 6.51 -9.18 9.20
C GLY A 113 5.58 -8.46 10.17
N ARG A 114 6.04 -7.36 10.68
CA ARG A 114 5.31 -6.59 11.69
C ARG A 114 5.40 -5.10 11.44
N VAL A 115 4.47 -4.36 12.03
CA VAL A 115 4.41 -2.91 12.05
C VAL A 115 4.89 -2.42 13.41
N VAL A 116 5.90 -1.56 13.45
CA VAL A 116 6.51 -1.08 14.70
C VAL A 116 6.49 0.44 14.76
N LYS A 117 6.41 0.99 15.97
CA LYS A 117 6.43 2.43 16.19
C LYS A 117 7.84 3.00 15.93
N PHE A 118 7.91 4.19 15.34
CA PHE A 118 9.17 4.92 15.27
C PHE A 118 9.74 5.18 16.67
N ARG A 119 11.01 4.80 16.87
CA ARG A 119 11.80 5.07 18.08
C ARG A 119 12.96 5.96 17.68
N LEU A 120 12.72 7.28 17.68
CA LEU A 120 13.65 8.31 17.19
C LEU A 120 14.18 9.19 18.34
N ASP A 121 13.99 8.75 19.57
CA ASP A 121 14.44 9.47 20.75
C ASP A 121 15.96 9.66 20.72
N GLY A 122 16.41 10.91 20.90
CA GLY A 122 17.84 11.27 20.87
C GLY A 122 18.42 11.45 19.47
N LEU A 123 17.67 11.17 18.39
CA LEU A 123 18.12 11.41 17.02
C LEU A 123 17.78 12.83 16.57
N THR A 124 18.70 13.45 15.82
CA THR A 124 18.52 14.76 15.21
C THR A 124 18.65 14.70 13.70
N GLN A 125 17.92 15.55 13.01
CA GLN A 125 18.04 15.75 11.58
C GLN A 125 19.35 16.47 11.24
N PRO A 126 19.80 16.47 9.97
CA PRO A 126 21.03 17.16 9.55
C PRO A 126 21.07 18.66 9.89
N ASP A 127 19.91 19.30 10.01
CA ASP A 127 19.77 20.71 10.41
C ASP A 127 19.80 20.94 11.93
N GLY A 128 19.99 19.86 12.73
CA GLY A 128 20.00 19.88 14.18
C GLY A 128 18.62 19.82 14.84
N SER A 129 17.53 19.84 14.09
CA SER A 129 16.17 19.69 14.62
C SER A 129 15.90 18.23 15.03
N ARG A 130 14.94 18.01 15.93
CA ARG A 130 14.54 16.65 16.33
C ARG A 130 13.62 16.04 15.27
N TYR A 131 13.78 14.74 15.04
CA TYR A 131 12.77 13.99 14.30
C TYR A 131 11.42 14.04 15.03
N LYS A 132 10.34 14.24 14.28
CA LYS A 132 8.97 14.25 14.79
C LYS A 132 8.27 12.95 14.43
N VAL A 133 7.40 12.49 15.33
CA VAL A 133 6.47 11.39 15.06
C VAL A 133 5.05 11.97 15.21
N PRO A 134 4.20 11.88 14.17
CA PRO A 134 4.40 11.16 12.90
C PRO A 134 5.46 11.81 11.98
N GLN A 135 6.10 10.98 11.14
CA GLN A 135 6.74 11.46 9.92
C GLN A 135 5.64 12.07 9.04
N MET A 136 5.79 13.33 8.65
CA MET A 136 4.83 14.02 7.78
C MET A 136 5.59 14.86 6.76
N GLY A 137 5.38 14.57 5.48
CA GLY A 137 5.99 15.33 4.38
C GLY A 137 6.55 14.43 3.28
N TRP A 138 7.29 15.05 2.38
CA TRP A 138 7.92 14.40 1.24
C TRP A 138 9.23 13.72 1.65
N ASN A 139 9.44 12.51 1.16
CA ASN A 139 10.68 11.78 1.36
C ASN A 139 11.02 10.94 0.13
N ARG A 140 12.30 10.65 -0.07
CA ARG A 140 12.79 9.85 -1.19
C ARG A 140 12.49 8.38 -0.95
N VAL A 141 12.13 7.65 -2.00
CA VAL A 141 11.93 6.21 -1.96
C VAL A 141 12.97 5.52 -2.82
N HIS A 142 13.85 4.78 -2.17
CA HIS A 142 14.79 3.89 -2.83
C HIS A 142 14.08 2.61 -3.28
N GLN A 143 14.27 2.21 -4.53
CA GLN A 143 13.66 1.04 -5.15
C GLN A 143 14.70 -0.09 -5.14
N PRO A 144 14.62 -1.05 -4.20
CA PRO A 144 15.61 -2.11 -4.08
C PRO A 144 15.57 -3.07 -5.27
N ARG A 145 16.73 -3.67 -5.54
CA ARG A 145 16.90 -4.72 -6.55
C ARG A 145 17.22 -6.01 -5.83
N HIS A 146 16.45 -7.04 -6.05
CA HIS A 146 16.68 -8.33 -5.42
C HIS A 146 17.22 -9.34 -6.45
N PRO A 147 18.36 -9.99 -6.19
CA PRO A 147 18.84 -11.07 -7.03
C PRO A 147 17.77 -12.16 -7.19
N GLY A 148 17.52 -12.59 -8.43
CA GLY A 148 16.53 -13.62 -8.73
C GLY A 148 15.08 -13.16 -8.86
N LEU A 149 14.76 -11.90 -8.48
CA LEU A 149 13.45 -11.31 -8.70
C LEU A 149 13.52 -10.31 -9.86
N HIS A 150 12.48 -10.26 -10.68
CA HIS A 150 12.27 -9.27 -11.76
C HIS A 150 13.51 -9.08 -12.67
N GLY A 151 14.34 -10.12 -12.85
CA GLY A 151 15.58 -10.04 -13.61
C GLY A 151 16.64 -9.10 -13.00
N GLY A 152 16.65 -8.93 -11.67
CA GLY A 152 17.56 -8.02 -10.95
C GLY A 152 17.20 -6.52 -11.10
N LYS A 153 15.99 -6.22 -11.55
CA LYS A 153 15.41 -4.87 -11.61
C LYS A 153 14.54 -4.60 -10.39
N PRO A 154 14.16 -3.34 -10.11
CA PRO A 154 13.10 -3.03 -9.17
C PRO A 154 11.79 -3.72 -9.57
N HIS A 155 10.84 -3.81 -8.61
CA HIS A 155 9.52 -4.36 -8.88
C HIS A 155 8.82 -3.62 -10.06
N PRO A 156 8.10 -4.32 -10.96
CA PRO A 156 7.50 -3.72 -12.17
C PRO A 156 6.59 -2.52 -11.93
N VAL A 157 5.97 -2.40 -10.77
CA VAL A 157 5.16 -1.22 -10.39
C VAL A 157 5.99 0.07 -10.32
N TRP A 158 7.32 -0.02 -10.27
CA TRP A 158 8.23 1.13 -10.35
C TRP A 158 8.63 1.53 -11.76
N ASP A 159 8.15 0.85 -12.79
CA ASP A 159 8.59 1.09 -14.16
C ASP A 159 8.37 2.56 -14.58
N GLY A 160 9.40 3.18 -15.18
CA GLY A 160 9.39 4.59 -15.57
C GLY A 160 9.44 5.60 -14.42
N ILE A 161 9.50 5.18 -13.15
CA ILE A 161 9.68 6.06 -11.98
C ILE A 161 11.17 6.08 -11.62
N GLU A 162 11.75 7.27 -11.61
CA GLU A 162 13.18 7.44 -11.31
C GLU A 162 13.52 6.95 -9.90
N GLN A 163 14.74 6.40 -9.75
CA GLN A 163 15.25 5.98 -8.45
C GLN A 163 15.32 7.18 -7.51
N ASP A 164 14.96 6.96 -6.24
CA ASP A 164 14.94 7.98 -5.21
C ASP A 164 13.96 9.15 -5.46
N SER A 165 12.90 8.91 -6.24
CA SER A 165 11.78 9.84 -6.41
C SER A 165 11.08 10.14 -5.09
N TYR A 166 10.49 11.34 -4.98
CA TYR A 166 9.81 11.79 -3.78
C TYR A 166 8.35 11.32 -3.74
N PHE A 167 7.93 10.86 -2.54
CA PHE A 167 6.56 10.51 -2.20
C PHE A 167 6.14 11.16 -0.89
N TYR A 168 4.83 11.32 -0.68
CA TYR A 168 4.27 11.95 0.51
C TYR A 168 3.95 10.92 1.59
N PHE A 169 4.47 11.14 2.79
CA PHE A 169 4.30 10.29 3.98
C PHE A 169 3.50 11.00 5.07
N VAL A 170 2.69 10.26 5.80
CA VAL A 170 2.11 10.66 7.08
C VAL A 170 1.83 9.40 7.92
N HIS A 171 2.76 9.03 8.82
CA HIS A 171 2.64 7.81 9.63
C HIS A 171 3.54 7.83 10.87
N SER A 172 3.13 7.10 11.91
CA SER A 172 3.87 6.94 13.17
C SER A 172 4.50 5.56 13.33
N TYR A 173 4.13 4.61 12.46
CA TYR A 173 4.54 3.22 12.47
C TYR A 173 5.09 2.85 11.10
N HIS A 174 6.02 1.90 11.06
CA HIS A 174 6.62 1.42 9.81
C HIS A 174 6.73 -0.10 9.76
N ALA A 175 6.81 -0.66 8.56
CA ALA A 175 6.96 -2.09 8.37
C ALA A 175 8.39 -2.58 8.66
N VAL A 176 8.47 -3.77 9.25
CA VAL A 176 9.68 -4.60 9.36
C VAL A 176 9.31 -5.97 8.77
N VAL A 177 9.76 -6.23 7.55
CA VAL A 177 9.52 -7.51 6.85
C VAL A 177 10.49 -8.57 7.33
N GLU A 178 10.04 -9.83 7.45
CA GLU A 178 10.92 -10.96 7.82
C GLU A 178 11.83 -11.38 6.68
N ASN A 179 11.29 -11.38 5.45
CA ASN A 179 12.07 -11.66 4.25
C ASN A 179 12.44 -10.34 3.55
N PRO A 180 13.74 -9.99 3.45
CA PRO A 180 14.17 -8.77 2.76
C PRO A 180 13.71 -8.67 1.31
N GLN A 181 13.42 -9.78 0.65
CA GLN A 181 12.90 -9.79 -0.73
C GLN A 181 11.46 -9.24 -0.82
N HIS A 182 10.75 -9.17 0.29
CA HIS A 182 9.43 -8.54 0.33
C HIS A 182 9.52 -7.00 0.44
N SER A 183 10.71 -6.41 0.68
CA SER A 183 10.91 -4.96 0.63
C SER A 183 10.97 -4.50 -0.82
N ALA A 184 9.94 -3.81 -1.29
CA ALA A 184 9.84 -3.28 -2.64
C ALA A 184 10.17 -1.77 -2.72
N GLY A 185 10.30 -1.10 -1.59
CA GLY A 185 10.72 0.29 -1.47
C GLY A 185 11.24 0.58 -0.07
N GLU A 186 12.30 1.37 0.01
CA GLU A 186 12.94 1.75 1.26
C GLU A 186 13.12 3.26 1.34
N THR A 187 13.11 3.81 2.55
CA THR A 187 13.38 5.22 2.78
C THR A 187 14.10 5.40 4.12
N GLU A 188 14.58 6.61 4.39
CA GLU A 188 15.26 6.95 5.63
C GLU A 188 14.56 8.12 6.32
N TYR A 189 14.24 7.91 7.61
CA TYR A 189 13.74 8.95 8.50
C TYR A 189 14.27 8.72 9.91
N GLY A 190 15.52 9.13 10.15
CA GLY A 190 16.26 8.81 11.37
C GLY A 190 16.71 7.36 11.45
N LEU A 191 16.05 6.47 10.76
CA LEU A 191 16.44 5.08 10.50
C LEU A 191 15.97 4.68 9.10
N ARG A 192 16.59 3.69 8.50
CA ARG A 192 16.16 3.10 7.23
C ARG A 192 15.06 2.08 7.50
N PHE A 193 13.98 2.13 6.72
CA PHE A 193 12.87 1.20 6.85
C PHE A 193 12.20 0.90 5.51
N THR A 194 11.48 -0.23 5.46
CA THR A 194 10.65 -0.63 4.31
C THR A 194 9.41 0.25 4.24
N CYS A 195 9.24 0.97 3.13
CA CYS A 195 8.10 1.84 2.86
C CYS A 195 7.22 1.38 1.70
N ALA A 196 7.61 0.32 1.00
CA ALA A 196 6.76 -0.44 0.10
C ALA A 196 7.09 -1.93 0.23
N VAL A 197 6.06 -2.76 0.15
CA VAL A 197 6.19 -4.22 0.23
C VAL A 197 5.59 -4.87 -1.01
N ALA A 198 6.17 -6.01 -1.44
CA ALA A 198 5.62 -6.83 -2.50
C ALA A 198 5.80 -8.32 -2.20
N ARG A 199 4.80 -9.11 -2.57
CA ARG A 199 4.84 -10.57 -2.55
C ARG A 199 3.83 -11.09 -3.56
N ASP A 200 4.26 -11.96 -4.46
CA ASP A 200 3.40 -12.57 -5.48
C ASP A 200 2.60 -11.51 -6.26
N ASN A 201 1.29 -11.47 -6.11
CA ASN A 201 0.36 -10.52 -6.73
C ASN A 201 0.00 -9.31 -5.83
N ILE A 202 0.70 -9.12 -4.73
CA ILE A 202 0.50 -8.01 -3.79
C ILE A 202 1.62 -6.98 -3.95
N PHE A 203 1.24 -5.71 -4.04
CA PHE A 203 2.13 -4.55 -3.90
C PHE A 203 1.49 -3.55 -2.95
N ALA A 204 2.23 -3.00 -2.00
CA ALA A 204 1.64 -2.03 -1.08
C ALA A 204 2.64 -0.95 -0.64
N THR A 205 2.13 0.24 -0.29
CA THR A 205 2.93 1.41 0.05
C THR A 205 2.53 2.00 1.40
N GLN A 206 3.53 2.46 2.18
CA GLN A 206 3.31 3.24 3.39
C GLN A 206 2.99 4.71 3.06
N PHE A 207 3.57 5.22 2.00
CA PHE A 207 3.27 6.56 1.49
C PHE A 207 1.93 6.60 0.76
N HIS A 208 1.48 7.81 0.45
CA HIS A 208 0.23 8.10 -0.21
C HIS A 208 0.46 8.44 -1.69
N PRO A 209 0.32 7.48 -2.63
CA PRO A 209 0.47 7.79 -4.05
C PRO A 209 -0.51 8.87 -4.52
N GLU A 210 -1.75 8.90 -3.97
CA GLU A 210 -2.77 9.90 -4.29
C GLU A 210 -2.40 11.33 -3.85
N LYS A 211 -1.33 11.48 -3.05
CA LYS A 211 -0.76 12.78 -2.63
C LYS A 211 0.64 13.01 -3.18
N SER A 212 1.12 12.15 -4.08
CA SER A 212 2.51 12.13 -4.55
C SER A 212 2.65 12.59 -5.99
N ALA A 213 1.77 13.47 -6.44
CA ALA A 213 1.77 14.12 -7.74
C ALA A 213 1.94 13.10 -8.90
N GLU A 214 2.79 13.41 -9.89
CA GLU A 214 3.00 12.58 -11.08
C GLU A 214 3.58 11.20 -10.78
N HIS A 215 4.50 11.08 -9.82
CA HIS A 215 5.09 9.79 -9.44
C HIS A 215 4.03 8.86 -8.81
N GLY A 216 3.10 9.41 -8.04
CA GLY A 216 2.00 8.65 -7.47
C GLY A 216 1.01 8.17 -8.53
N LEU A 217 0.69 9.02 -9.51
CA LEU A 217 -0.16 8.64 -10.64
C LEU A 217 0.50 7.59 -11.54
N ALA A 218 1.80 7.72 -11.80
CA ALA A 218 2.57 6.72 -12.54
C ALA A 218 2.57 5.38 -11.83
N LEU A 219 2.74 5.36 -10.50
CA LEU A 219 2.70 4.16 -9.68
C LEU A 219 1.34 3.48 -9.73
N TYR A 220 0.23 4.22 -9.62
CA TYR A 220 -1.10 3.66 -9.81
C TYR A 220 -1.29 3.10 -11.22
N ARG A 221 -0.85 3.83 -12.27
CA ARG A 221 -0.96 3.37 -13.64
C ARG A 221 -0.20 2.06 -13.86
N ASN A 222 1.03 1.96 -13.32
CA ASN A 222 1.82 0.73 -13.39
C ASN A 222 1.13 -0.43 -12.68
N PHE A 223 0.57 -0.19 -11.48
CA PHE A 223 -0.24 -1.20 -10.79
C PHE A 223 -1.46 -1.64 -11.62
N LEU A 224 -2.13 -0.71 -12.28
CA LEU A 224 -3.31 -1.02 -13.11
C LEU A 224 -2.98 -1.85 -14.36
N THR A 225 -1.75 -1.83 -14.82
CA THR A 225 -1.28 -2.59 -16.00
C THR A 225 -0.39 -3.77 -15.63
N TRP A 226 0.06 -3.86 -14.38
CA TRP A 226 0.92 -4.92 -13.91
C TRP A 226 0.24 -6.30 -14.01
N GLN A 227 1.01 -7.27 -14.49
CA GLN A 227 0.65 -8.69 -14.56
C GLN A 227 1.67 -9.43 -13.68
N PRO A 228 1.29 -9.89 -12.47
CA PRO A 228 2.16 -10.62 -11.55
C PRO A 228 2.54 -12.00 -12.04
#